data_b36db14aee8fda00d810e4574e54bd2b
#
_entry.id   b36db14aee8fda00d810e4574e54bd2b
#
_cell.length_a   1.000
_cell.length_b   1.000
_cell.length_c   1.000
_cell.angle_alpha   90.00
_cell.angle_beta   90.00
_cell.angle_gamma   90.00
#
_symmetry.space_group_name_H-M   'P 1'
#
loop_
_entity.id
_entity.type
_entity.pdbx_description
1 polymer ?
#
loop_
_entity_poly.entity_id
_entity_poly.type
_entity_poly.pdbx_seq_one_letter_code
_entity_poly.pdbx_strand_id
1 'polypeptide(L)'
;MRETSAQKKKKPVPRAAWWALALLAAAAAAGALVYFWRVFYYLDARGVPALPLYLGAAGLACLAVGAAALGHFVCKRFEAKAVLAVALCGALFCFANPPLQTPDETAHFLRSYSLSQGRFTFDGSRLYPADVAKLVESFPGAWVSAHTSQGMTKNDGGGPVSYTTAGYGLKQRGEEGRVESIADGFAAYFDGGDPKGELSEPYFFMTVSMLPQALGILLARTAGLGALGCMYAARLANLAAYAALCWLALKNCRRYQPVFLAFMLLPLSLYMAASVSYDATLLGFYYLVASFYCKDEITGRDIGWFLFAFVMMNIAKPYISLLWLALPLVLPKKAWKTRWKKWQLAAACLAGGLALGAFFDWYGTVFRTNFAYVGRQIAGANEVQQLAGILHNPLRYAAVLLGSFYENDFFLGQMGVFGALDLPIAFLNWASPVVLLFAAALSVHEKSSLKWKPALGLGALSVVYIAGAATAMYITSTPVGMIRIIGMQARYFLPAFLMLFVLLAALLSHVLEPRLALGRTKARTVALGTAAAFGAVGAVLLFQHYFIGPVFTIR
;
A
#
# COMPACT_ATOMS: atom_id res chain seq x y z
N MET A 1 9.41 16.53 54.06
CA MET A 1 8.13 16.93 53.43
C MET A 1 7.83 16.01 52.27
N ARG A 2 6.89 15.07 52.47
CA ARG A 2 6.42 14.15 51.42
C ARG A 2 5.25 14.84 50.72
N GLU A 3 5.46 15.30 49.50
CA GLU A 3 4.36 15.73 48.64
C GLU A 3 3.61 14.49 48.14
N THR A 4 2.47 14.22 48.70
CA THR A 4 1.47 13.29 48.19
C THR A 4 0.87 13.89 46.93
N SER A 5 1.34 13.43 45.76
CA SER A 5 0.71 13.74 44.47
C SER A 5 -0.68 13.11 44.45
N ALA A 6 -1.70 13.90 44.70
CA ALA A 6 -3.09 13.49 44.55
C ALA A 6 -3.33 13.07 43.09
N GLN A 7 -3.42 11.76 42.82
CA GLN A 7 -3.93 11.22 41.59
C GLN A 7 -5.36 11.74 41.37
N LYS A 8 -5.54 12.77 40.52
CA LYS A 8 -6.86 13.21 40.07
C LYS A 8 -7.60 12.01 39.48
N LYS A 9 -8.60 11.48 40.18
CA LYS A 9 -9.50 10.45 39.68
C LYS A 9 -10.05 10.88 38.32
N LYS A 10 -9.74 10.14 37.27
CA LYS A 10 -10.30 10.37 35.92
C LYS A 10 -11.81 10.27 36.03
N LYS A 11 -12.54 11.30 35.60
CA LYS A 11 -14.00 11.25 35.50
C LYS A 11 -14.37 10.13 34.49
N PRO A 12 -15.35 9.30 34.81
CA PRO A 12 -15.81 8.26 33.86
C PRO A 12 -16.34 8.93 32.59
N VAL A 13 -16.11 8.28 31.45
CA VAL A 13 -16.65 8.71 30.16
C VAL A 13 -18.17 8.81 30.31
N PRO A 14 -18.79 9.92 29.89
CA PRO A 14 -20.25 10.08 30.02
C PRO A 14 -20.97 8.90 29.34
N ARG A 15 -22.01 8.37 29.97
CA ARG A 15 -22.85 7.31 29.39
C ARG A 15 -23.34 7.66 27.98
N ALA A 16 -23.61 8.94 27.73
CA ALA A 16 -23.99 9.45 26.41
C ALA A 16 -22.94 9.18 25.32
N ALA A 17 -21.63 9.25 25.62
CA ALA A 17 -20.59 8.94 24.65
C ALA A 17 -20.54 7.43 24.28
N TRP A 18 -20.84 6.56 25.24
CA TRP A 18 -20.98 5.12 24.96
C TRP A 18 -22.19 4.80 24.11
N TRP A 19 -23.32 5.48 24.35
CA TRP A 19 -24.50 5.36 23.52
C TRP A 19 -24.26 5.89 22.11
N ALA A 20 -23.57 7.02 21.95
CA ALA A 20 -23.20 7.54 20.64
C ALA A 20 -22.30 6.57 19.86
N LEU A 21 -21.30 5.96 20.51
CA LEU A 21 -20.45 4.94 19.90
C LEU A 21 -21.23 3.67 19.53
N ALA A 22 -22.16 3.24 20.41
CA ALA A 22 -23.02 2.08 20.13
C ALA A 22 -23.96 2.35 18.95
N LEU A 23 -24.54 3.55 18.85
CA LEU A 23 -25.38 3.96 17.73
C LEU A 23 -24.58 4.04 16.41
N LEU A 24 -23.36 4.60 16.44
CA LEU A 24 -22.49 4.61 15.27
C LEU A 24 -22.10 3.20 14.82
N ALA A 25 -21.78 2.32 15.76
CA ALA A 25 -21.48 0.92 15.45
C ALA A 25 -22.71 0.19 14.89
N ALA A 26 -23.89 0.43 15.46
CA ALA A 26 -25.16 -0.14 14.97
C ALA A 26 -25.49 0.40 13.57
N ALA A 27 -25.31 1.68 13.31
CA ALA A 27 -25.52 2.28 11.99
C ALA A 27 -24.53 1.72 10.94
N ALA A 28 -23.26 1.55 11.30
CA ALA A 28 -22.27 0.92 10.44
C ALA A 28 -22.61 -0.56 10.15
N ALA A 29 -23.04 -1.30 11.16
CA ALA A 29 -23.48 -2.69 10.99
C ALA A 29 -24.73 -2.79 10.11
N ALA A 30 -25.71 -1.91 10.32
CA ALA A 30 -26.91 -1.85 9.48
C ALA A 30 -26.57 -1.48 8.03
N GLY A 31 -25.66 -0.49 7.83
CA GLY A 31 -25.16 -0.14 6.50
C GLY A 31 -24.46 -1.31 5.81
N ALA A 32 -23.63 -2.04 6.54
CA ALA A 32 -22.97 -3.24 6.02
C ALA A 32 -24.00 -4.33 5.66
N LEU A 33 -24.99 -4.57 6.52
CA LEU A 33 -26.06 -5.54 6.24
C LEU A 33 -26.87 -5.17 5.00
N VAL A 34 -27.24 -3.88 4.84
CA VAL A 34 -27.96 -3.40 3.65
C VAL A 34 -27.09 -3.55 2.40
N TYR A 35 -25.80 -3.19 2.50
CA TYR A 35 -24.85 -3.35 1.40
C TYR A 35 -24.76 -4.82 0.98
N PHE A 36 -24.51 -5.73 1.91
CA PHE A 36 -24.40 -7.16 1.64
C PHE A 36 -25.72 -7.77 1.14
N TRP A 37 -26.87 -7.36 1.68
CA TRP A 37 -28.17 -7.76 1.16
C TRP A 37 -28.34 -7.39 -0.32
N ARG A 38 -28.02 -6.15 -0.69
CA ARG A 38 -28.10 -5.71 -2.09
C ARG A 38 -27.15 -6.51 -2.99
N VAL A 39 -25.96 -6.83 -2.49
CA VAL A 39 -24.99 -7.69 -3.17
C VAL A 39 -25.60 -9.04 -3.48
N PHE A 40 -26.14 -9.72 -2.48
CA PHE A 40 -26.78 -11.01 -2.65
C PHE A 40 -27.93 -10.99 -3.63
N TYR A 41 -28.85 -10.06 -3.46
CA TYR A 41 -30.00 -9.91 -4.33
C TYR A 41 -29.59 -9.76 -5.80
N TYR A 42 -28.55 -9.00 -6.06
CA TYR A 42 -28.09 -8.75 -7.43
C TYR A 42 -27.41 -9.97 -8.07
N LEU A 43 -26.65 -10.73 -7.30
CA LEU A 43 -25.98 -11.93 -7.78
C LEU A 43 -26.98 -13.07 -7.99
N ASP A 44 -27.91 -13.24 -7.06
CA ASP A 44 -28.97 -14.23 -7.17
C ASP A 44 -29.88 -13.96 -8.38
N ALA A 45 -30.23 -12.69 -8.62
CA ALA A 45 -30.99 -12.28 -9.80
C ALA A 45 -30.26 -12.54 -11.14
N ARG A 46 -28.94 -12.75 -11.12
CA ARG A 46 -28.11 -13.11 -12.29
C ARG A 46 -27.79 -14.60 -12.38
N GLY A 47 -28.34 -15.41 -11.49
CA GLY A 47 -28.11 -16.86 -11.46
C GLY A 47 -26.69 -17.25 -11.01
N VAL A 48 -25.94 -16.34 -10.35
CA VAL A 48 -24.62 -16.65 -9.80
C VAL A 48 -24.77 -17.25 -8.40
N PRO A 49 -24.33 -18.50 -8.15
CA PRO A 49 -24.41 -19.12 -6.82
C PRO A 49 -23.36 -18.51 -5.87
N ALA A 50 -23.56 -17.24 -5.53
CA ALA A 50 -22.58 -16.47 -4.79
C ALA A 50 -22.57 -16.75 -3.28
N LEU A 51 -23.67 -17.27 -2.74
CA LEU A 51 -23.81 -17.49 -1.29
C LEU A 51 -22.73 -18.41 -0.70
N PRO A 52 -22.44 -19.60 -1.25
CA PRO A 52 -21.40 -20.47 -0.68
C PRO A 52 -20.01 -19.85 -0.70
N LEU A 53 -19.63 -19.18 -1.79
CA LEU A 53 -18.35 -18.50 -1.93
C LEU A 53 -18.24 -17.33 -0.95
N TYR A 54 -19.32 -16.57 -0.80
CA TYR A 54 -19.40 -15.46 0.12
C TYR A 54 -19.28 -15.91 1.58
N LEU A 55 -20.03 -16.95 1.95
CA LEU A 55 -19.94 -17.54 3.29
C LEU A 55 -18.55 -18.11 3.57
N GLY A 56 -17.92 -18.72 2.57
CA GLY A 56 -16.54 -19.20 2.67
C GLY A 56 -15.55 -18.05 2.93
N ALA A 57 -15.62 -16.96 2.16
CA ALA A 57 -14.77 -15.78 2.34
C ALA A 57 -15.01 -15.09 3.69
N ALA A 58 -16.29 -14.91 4.07
CA ALA A 58 -16.65 -14.34 5.36
C ALA A 58 -16.18 -15.25 6.52
N GLY A 59 -16.32 -16.56 6.38
CA GLY A 59 -15.85 -17.54 7.37
C GLY A 59 -14.34 -17.46 7.56
N LEU A 60 -13.56 -17.39 6.48
CA LEU A 60 -12.10 -17.20 6.54
C LEU A 60 -11.73 -15.88 7.21
N ALA A 61 -12.43 -14.79 6.89
CA ALA A 61 -12.20 -13.49 7.53
C ALA A 61 -12.51 -13.55 9.03
N CYS A 62 -13.64 -14.19 9.42
CA CYS A 62 -13.99 -14.38 10.82
C CYS A 62 -12.95 -15.24 11.56
N LEU A 63 -12.44 -16.31 10.93
CA LEU A 63 -11.37 -17.14 11.49
C LEU A 63 -10.08 -16.32 11.69
N ALA A 64 -9.69 -15.49 10.72
CA ALA A 64 -8.50 -14.65 10.85
C ALA A 64 -8.65 -13.59 11.95
N VAL A 65 -9.80 -12.94 12.04
CA VAL A 65 -10.10 -11.98 13.12
C VAL A 65 -10.17 -12.70 14.46
N GLY A 66 -10.80 -13.89 14.52
CA GLY A 66 -10.86 -14.74 15.71
C GLY A 66 -9.47 -15.17 16.18
N ALA A 67 -8.60 -15.60 15.25
CA ALA A 67 -7.21 -15.96 15.56
C ALA A 67 -6.40 -14.74 16.04
N ALA A 68 -6.61 -13.55 15.46
CA ALA A 68 -6.01 -12.32 15.95
C ALA A 68 -6.51 -11.96 17.36
N ALA A 69 -7.81 -12.12 17.62
CA ALA A 69 -8.40 -11.93 18.94
C ALA A 69 -7.84 -12.95 19.96
N LEU A 70 -7.75 -14.24 19.58
CA LEU A 70 -7.13 -15.26 20.42
C LEU A 70 -5.67 -14.93 20.73
N GLY A 71 -4.91 -14.52 19.70
CA GLY A 71 -3.55 -14.03 19.85
C GLY A 71 -3.46 -12.83 20.81
N HIS A 72 -4.55 -12.06 20.94
CA HIS A 72 -4.62 -10.99 21.94
C HIS A 72 -4.50 -11.51 23.38
N PHE A 73 -5.00 -12.66 23.67
CA PHE A 73 -4.88 -13.28 25.00
C PHE A 73 -3.55 -14.02 25.18
N VAL A 74 -3.02 -14.64 24.14
CA VAL A 74 -1.76 -15.40 24.17
C VAL A 74 -0.54 -14.46 24.12
N CYS A 75 -0.55 -13.45 23.26
CA CYS A 75 0.55 -12.52 23.14
C CYS A 75 0.56 -11.49 24.28
N LYS A 76 1.63 -11.44 25.05
CA LYS A 76 1.78 -10.47 26.15
C LYS A 76 2.07 -9.04 25.66
N ARG A 77 2.85 -8.90 24.57
CA ARG A 77 3.27 -7.61 24.05
C ARG A 77 2.27 -7.11 23.01
N PHE A 78 1.91 -5.83 23.11
CA PHE A 78 0.95 -5.21 22.19
C PHE A 78 1.44 -5.26 20.73
N GLU A 79 2.72 -5.00 20.51
CA GLU A 79 3.32 -5.01 19.17
C GLU A 79 3.23 -6.42 18.52
N ALA A 80 3.34 -7.49 19.31
CA ALA A 80 3.16 -8.85 18.81
C ALA A 80 1.71 -9.13 18.38
N LYS A 81 0.73 -8.62 19.16
CA LYS A 81 -0.69 -8.70 18.78
C LYS A 81 -0.98 -7.99 17.46
N ALA A 82 -0.42 -6.79 17.30
CA ALA A 82 -0.58 -5.99 16.11
C ALA A 82 0.02 -6.67 14.87
N VAL A 83 1.23 -7.22 15.01
CA VAL A 83 1.91 -7.96 13.93
C VAL A 83 1.15 -9.22 13.54
N LEU A 84 0.61 -9.95 14.51
CA LEU A 84 -0.25 -11.10 14.23
C LEU A 84 -1.48 -10.69 13.43
N ALA A 85 -2.14 -9.58 13.78
CA ALA A 85 -3.27 -9.07 13.01
C ALA A 85 -2.85 -8.67 11.57
N VAL A 86 -1.71 -7.98 11.40
CA VAL A 86 -1.16 -7.65 10.08
C VAL A 86 -0.88 -8.90 9.26
N ALA A 87 -0.24 -9.91 9.87
CA ALA A 87 0.07 -11.17 9.18
C ALA A 87 -1.20 -11.92 8.75
N LEU A 88 -2.18 -12.04 9.64
CA LEU A 88 -3.42 -12.77 9.34
C LEU A 88 -4.31 -12.02 8.31
N CYS A 89 -4.53 -10.73 8.50
CA CYS A 89 -5.28 -9.93 7.52
C CYS A 89 -4.55 -9.88 6.17
N GLY A 90 -3.21 -9.70 6.19
CA GLY A 90 -2.40 -9.72 4.96
C GLY A 90 -2.44 -11.08 4.25
N ALA A 91 -2.45 -12.19 4.99
CA ALA A 91 -2.61 -13.52 4.39
C ALA A 91 -3.96 -13.67 3.67
N LEU A 92 -5.05 -13.08 4.20
CA LEU A 92 -6.31 -13.03 3.47
C LEU A 92 -6.16 -12.32 2.12
N PHE A 93 -5.45 -11.19 2.08
CA PHE A 93 -5.19 -10.46 0.82
C PHE A 93 -4.30 -11.26 -0.12
N CYS A 94 -3.32 -12.04 0.36
CA CYS A 94 -2.49 -12.90 -0.49
C CYS A 94 -3.34 -13.84 -1.36
N PHE A 95 -4.43 -14.37 -0.80
CA PHE A 95 -5.30 -15.33 -1.49
C PHE A 95 -6.54 -14.69 -2.11
N ALA A 96 -7.05 -13.59 -1.55
CA ALA A 96 -8.18 -12.85 -2.14
C ALA A 96 -7.81 -12.13 -3.44
N ASN A 97 -6.52 -11.82 -3.63
CA ASN A 97 -6.02 -11.22 -4.86
C ASN A 97 -5.59 -12.32 -5.84
N PRO A 98 -6.17 -12.41 -7.05
CA PRO A 98 -5.73 -13.38 -8.05
C PRO A 98 -4.27 -13.20 -8.43
N PRO A 99 -3.64 -14.21 -9.05
CA PRO A 99 -2.26 -14.09 -9.49
C PRO A 99 -2.03 -12.90 -10.41
N LEU A 100 -0.94 -12.15 -10.19
CA LEU A 100 -0.40 -11.10 -11.05
C LEU A 100 -1.36 -9.90 -11.30
N GLN A 101 -2.33 -9.65 -10.42
CA GLN A 101 -3.30 -8.55 -10.59
C GLN A 101 -2.89 -7.23 -9.93
N THR A 102 -1.92 -7.24 -9.01
CA THR A 102 -1.41 -6.00 -8.41
C THR A 102 -0.64 -5.17 -9.45
N PRO A 103 -0.61 -3.83 -9.36
CA PRO A 103 0.12 -3.01 -10.31
C PRO A 103 1.57 -3.46 -10.44
N ASP A 104 2.02 -3.68 -11.68
CA ASP A 104 3.37 -4.12 -12.05
C ASP A 104 3.79 -5.49 -11.48
N GLU A 105 2.86 -6.27 -10.90
CA GLU A 105 3.19 -7.52 -10.18
C GLU A 105 3.85 -8.55 -11.11
N THR A 106 3.44 -8.63 -12.37
CA THR A 106 4.07 -9.52 -13.37
C THR A 106 5.56 -9.21 -13.52
N ALA A 107 5.90 -7.94 -13.74
CA ALA A 107 7.29 -7.52 -13.89
C ALA A 107 8.09 -7.75 -12.60
N HIS A 108 7.50 -7.47 -11.44
CA HIS A 108 8.15 -7.68 -10.15
C HIS A 108 8.34 -9.15 -9.82
N PHE A 109 7.37 -10.02 -10.17
CA PHE A 109 7.50 -11.46 -10.02
C PHE A 109 8.64 -12.01 -10.86
N LEU A 110 8.69 -11.66 -12.16
CA LEU A 110 9.74 -12.12 -13.08
C LEU A 110 11.13 -11.67 -12.61
N ARG A 111 11.27 -10.42 -12.18
CA ARG A 111 12.52 -9.89 -11.60
C ARG A 111 12.96 -10.65 -10.35
N SER A 112 12.01 -10.88 -9.43
CA SER A 112 12.27 -11.62 -8.20
C SER A 112 12.58 -13.09 -8.47
N TYR A 113 11.98 -13.67 -9.51
CA TYR A 113 12.27 -15.03 -9.96
C TYR A 113 13.71 -15.15 -10.48
N SER A 114 14.16 -14.21 -11.34
CA SER A 114 15.54 -14.15 -11.80
C SER A 114 16.53 -13.97 -10.63
N LEU A 115 16.22 -13.10 -9.66
CA LEU A 115 17.03 -12.96 -8.45
C LEU A 115 17.12 -14.26 -7.64
N SER A 116 16.02 -15.02 -7.56
CA SER A 116 16.01 -16.34 -6.88
C SER A 116 16.90 -17.39 -7.55
N GLN A 117 17.26 -17.14 -8.82
CA GLN A 117 18.19 -17.98 -9.59
C GLN A 117 19.65 -17.48 -9.50
N GLY A 118 19.92 -16.45 -8.67
CA GLY A 118 21.23 -15.82 -8.59
C GLY A 118 21.57 -14.95 -9.82
N ARG A 119 20.59 -14.58 -10.61
CA ARG A 119 20.76 -13.72 -11.79
C ARG A 119 20.67 -12.26 -11.38
N PHE A 120 21.82 -11.61 -11.27
CA PHE A 120 21.92 -10.21 -10.89
C PHE A 120 22.07 -9.28 -12.07
N THR A 121 22.40 -9.84 -13.24
CA THR A 121 22.51 -9.12 -14.50
C THR A 121 21.40 -9.53 -15.42
N PHE A 122 20.97 -8.61 -16.24
CA PHE A 122 19.93 -8.82 -17.21
C PHE A 122 20.49 -9.39 -18.52
N ASP A 123 19.76 -10.35 -19.10
CA ASP A 123 20.06 -10.93 -20.38
C ASP A 123 18.77 -11.34 -21.09
N GLY A 124 18.37 -10.59 -22.12
CA GLY A 124 17.14 -10.80 -22.85
C GLY A 124 17.08 -12.10 -23.67
N SER A 125 18.22 -12.80 -23.84
CA SER A 125 18.27 -14.12 -24.47
C SER A 125 17.87 -15.27 -23.52
N ARG A 126 17.83 -15.00 -22.21
CA ARG A 126 17.45 -16.01 -21.22
C ARG A 126 15.95 -16.20 -21.18
N LEU A 127 15.54 -17.45 -21.17
CA LEU A 127 14.16 -17.84 -21.07
C LEU A 127 13.79 -18.23 -19.62
N TYR A 128 12.56 -17.95 -19.27
CA TYR A 128 11.95 -18.51 -18.06
C TYR A 128 11.50 -19.94 -18.28
N PRO A 129 11.36 -20.75 -17.21
CA PRO A 129 10.73 -22.06 -17.30
C PRO A 129 9.31 -21.98 -17.89
N ALA A 130 8.89 -23.04 -18.57
CA ALA A 130 7.60 -23.10 -19.24
C ALA A 130 6.41 -22.86 -18.29
N ASP A 131 6.49 -23.33 -17.04
CA ASP A 131 5.45 -23.11 -16.02
C ASP A 131 5.32 -21.63 -15.61
N VAL A 132 6.43 -20.87 -15.63
CA VAL A 132 6.41 -19.40 -15.40
C VAL A 132 5.76 -18.69 -16.58
N ALA A 133 6.10 -19.08 -17.82
CA ALA A 133 5.48 -18.52 -19.01
C ALA A 133 3.97 -18.80 -19.02
N LYS A 134 3.59 -20.02 -18.66
CA LYS A 134 2.18 -20.44 -18.54
C LYS A 134 1.43 -19.66 -17.47
N LEU A 135 2.05 -19.40 -16.31
CA LEU A 135 1.44 -18.58 -15.27
C LEU A 135 1.13 -17.15 -15.77
N VAL A 136 2.09 -16.53 -16.45
CA VAL A 136 1.91 -15.17 -17.02
C VAL A 136 0.85 -15.15 -18.13
N GLU A 137 0.79 -16.19 -18.94
CA GLU A 137 -0.22 -16.33 -20.00
C GLU A 137 -1.62 -16.55 -19.42
N SER A 138 -1.75 -17.41 -18.41
CA SER A 138 -3.02 -17.74 -17.76
C SER A 138 -3.60 -16.59 -16.94
N PHE A 139 -2.73 -15.72 -16.37
CA PHE A 139 -3.13 -14.58 -15.55
C PHE A 139 -2.53 -13.27 -16.08
N PRO A 140 -2.99 -12.79 -17.25
CA PRO A 140 -2.58 -11.46 -17.70
C PRO A 140 -3.03 -10.40 -16.71
N GLY A 141 -2.13 -9.48 -16.35
CA GLY A 141 -2.43 -8.39 -15.43
C GLY A 141 -3.59 -7.52 -15.93
N ALA A 142 -4.14 -6.69 -15.05
CA ALA A 142 -5.26 -5.79 -15.34
C ALA A 142 -6.53 -6.52 -15.84
N TRP A 143 -6.85 -7.64 -15.17
CA TRP A 143 -7.99 -8.48 -15.54
C TRP A 143 -9.33 -7.74 -15.47
N VAL A 144 -9.49 -6.85 -14.52
CA VAL A 144 -10.72 -6.07 -14.34
C VAL A 144 -10.74 -4.82 -15.22
N SER A 145 -9.62 -4.14 -15.46
CA SER A 145 -9.59 -2.96 -16.33
C SER A 145 -10.04 -3.30 -17.75
N ALA A 146 -9.85 -4.56 -18.11
CA ALA A 146 -10.38 -5.11 -19.33
C ALA A 146 -11.91 -5.02 -19.44
N HIS A 147 -12.61 -4.94 -18.32
CA HIS A 147 -14.06 -5.00 -18.25
C HIS A 147 -14.72 -3.64 -17.99
N THR A 148 -13.98 -2.73 -17.37
CA THR A 148 -14.51 -1.41 -16.97
C THR A 148 -14.37 -0.36 -18.04
N SER A 149 -13.43 -0.54 -18.98
CA SER A 149 -13.23 0.38 -20.10
C SER A 149 -14.18 0.05 -21.25
N GLN A 150 -15.38 0.61 -21.21
CA GLN A 150 -16.28 0.58 -22.37
C GLN A 150 -15.55 1.15 -23.60
N GLY A 151 -15.27 0.29 -24.58
CA GLY A 151 -14.76 0.71 -25.89
C GLY A 151 -13.27 1.07 -25.95
N MET A 152 -12.48 0.83 -24.93
CA MET A 152 -11.03 0.95 -25.06
C MET A 152 -10.45 -0.29 -25.75
N THR A 153 -10.07 -0.13 -26.99
CA THR A 153 -9.21 -1.08 -27.69
C THR A 153 -7.78 -0.86 -27.22
N LYS A 154 -7.22 -1.81 -26.48
CA LYS A 154 -5.80 -1.83 -26.16
C LYS A 154 -5.10 -2.63 -27.25
N ASN A 155 -4.25 -1.96 -28.04
CA ASN A 155 -3.36 -2.63 -28.96
C ASN A 155 -2.20 -3.27 -28.19
N ASP A 156 -2.27 -4.54 -27.90
CA ASP A 156 -1.19 -5.33 -27.32
C ASP A 156 -0.30 -5.96 -28.41
N GLY A 157 -0.09 -5.28 -29.54
CA GLY A 157 0.73 -5.75 -30.64
C GLY A 157 0.14 -6.91 -31.48
N GLY A 158 -1.02 -7.42 -31.08
CA GLY A 158 -1.69 -8.57 -31.71
C GLY A 158 -3.14 -8.30 -32.15
N GLY A 159 -3.57 -7.06 -32.21
CA GLY A 159 -4.94 -6.71 -32.60
C GLY A 159 -5.77 -6.12 -31.44
N PRO A 160 -6.93 -5.54 -31.73
CA PRO A 160 -7.78 -4.92 -30.73
C PRO A 160 -8.37 -5.98 -29.81
N VAL A 161 -8.11 -5.88 -28.50
CA VAL A 161 -8.78 -6.68 -27.49
C VAL A 161 -10.06 -5.95 -27.09
N SER A 162 -11.20 -6.55 -27.42
CA SER A 162 -12.51 -6.04 -27.00
C SER A 162 -12.87 -6.59 -25.64
N TYR A 163 -13.27 -5.72 -24.74
CA TYR A 163 -13.71 -6.09 -23.39
C TYR A 163 -15.20 -5.82 -23.25
N THR A 164 -15.95 -6.76 -22.73
CA THR A 164 -17.37 -6.57 -22.46
C THR A 164 -17.64 -6.25 -20.99
N THR A 165 -18.68 -5.46 -20.77
CA THR A 165 -19.16 -5.11 -19.42
C THR A 165 -20.04 -6.19 -18.80
N ALA A 166 -20.03 -7.40 -19.36
CA ALA A 166 -20.97 -8.47 -18.98
C ALA A 166 -20.78 -9.03 -17.56
N GLY A 167 -19.71 -8.67 -16.91
CA GLY A 167 -19.44 -9.05 -15.53
C GLY A 167 -18.02 -8.71 -15.15
N TYR A 168 -17.75 -8.54 -13.88
CA TYR A 168 -16.41 -8.34 -13.38
C TYR A 168 -15.71 -9.69 -13.26
N GLY A 169 -14.41 -9.70 -13.37
CA GLY A 169 -13.64 -10.93 -13.40
C GLY A 169 -13.81 -11.73 -14.72
N LEU A 170 -14.52 -11.17 -15.70
CA LEU A 170 -14.68 -11.77 -17.03
C LEU A 170 -13.93 -10.96 -18.07
N LYS A 171 -13.16 -11.63 -18.90
CA LYS A 171 -12.39 -11.04 -19.98
C LYS A 171 -12.84 -11.63 -21.29
N GLN A 172 -13.18 -10.77 -22.25
CA GLN A 172 -13.43 -11.19 -23.61
C GLN A 172 -12.20 -10.87 -24.46
N ARG A 173 -11.57 -11.88 -25.03
CA ARG A 173 -10.44 -11.71 -25.94
C ARG A 173 -10.89 -11.72 -27.40
N GLY A 174 -10.57 -10.62 -28.10
CA GLY A 174 -10.40 -10.47 -29.53
C GLY A 174 -11.33 -11.26 -30.44
N GLU A 175 -10.75 -11.80 -31.47
CA GLU A 175 -11.43 -12.44 -32.57
C GLU A 175 -12.23 -13.71 -32.21
N GLU A 176 -11.91 -14.35 -31.07
CA GLU A 176 -12.59 -15.58 -30.63
C GLU A 176 -13.86 -15.33 -29.81
N GLY A 177 -14.14 -14.09 -29.38
CA GLY A 177 -15.32 -13.75 -28.57
C GLY A 177 -15.43 -14.50 -27.25
N ARG A 178 -14.37 -15.16 -26.81
CA ARG A 178 -14.35 -15.98 -25.60
C ARG A 178 -14.30 -15.11 -24.36
N VAL A 179 -15.20 -15.37 -23.44
CA VAL A 179 -15.23 -14.75 -22.10
C VAL A 179 -14.42 -15.62 -21.15
N GLU A 180 -13.42 -15.01 -20.49
CA GLU A 180 -12.55 -15.70 -19.53
C GLU A 180 -12.80 -15.14 -18.11
N SER A 181 -12.99 -16.01 -17.14
CA SER A 181 -13.06 -15.70 -15.73
C SER A 181 -11.72 -15.96 -15.02
N ILE A 182 -11.59 -15.54 -13.76
CA ILE A 182 -10.45 -15.91 -12.93
C ILE A 182 -10.37 -17.45 -12.78
N ALA A 183 -11.53 -18.14 -12.72
CA ALA A 183 -11.58 -19.60 -12.69
C ALA A 183 -11.02 -20.23 -13.98
N ASP A 184 -11.31 -19.64 -15.14
CA ASP A 184 -10.74 -20.08 -16.41
C ASP A 184 -9.22 -19.90 -16.44
N GLY A 185 -8.70 -18.82 -15.84
CA GLY A 185 -7.26 -18.62 -15.68
C GLY A 185 -6.60 -19.75 -14.86
N PHE A 186 -7.21 -20.16 -13.75
CA PHE A 186 -6.75 -21.32 -12.98
C PHE A 186 -6.88 -22.62 -13.77
N ALA A 187 -7.99 -22.85 -14.47
CA ALA A 187 -8.19 -24.01 -15.31
C ALA A 187 -7.11 -24.08 -16.41
N ALA A 188 -6.86 -22.97 -17.11
CA ALA A 188 -5.82 -22.88 -18.14
C ALA A 188 -4.42 -23.15 -17.59
N TYR A 189 -4.11 -22.70 -16.38
CA TYR A 189 -2.83 -22.99 -15.74
C TYR A 189 -2.66 -24.48 -15.40
N PHE A 190 -3.72 -25.14 -14.99
CA PHE A 190 -3.70 -26.55 -14.57
C PHE A 190 -4.07 -27.56 -15.66
N ASP A 191 -4.38 -27.13 -16.89
CA ASP A 191 -4.78 -28.01 -18.00
C ASP A 191 -3.67 -28.96 -18.51
N GLY A 192 -2.44 -28.81 -18.03
CA GLY A 192 -1.28 -29.64 -18.39
C GLY A 192 -0.66 -29.33 -19.76
N GLY A 193 -1.22 -28.37 -20.54
CA GLY A 193 -0.66 -27.97 -21.82
C GLY A 193 0.57 -27.08 -21.68
N ASP A 194 1.39 -27.00 -22.73
CA ASP A 194 2.52 -26.09 -22.82
C ASP A 194 2.06 -24.62 -23.01
N PRO A 195 2.85 -23.63 -22.62
CA PRO A 195 2.56 -22.24 -22.93
C PRO A 195 2.59 -22.00 -24.45
N LYS A 196 1.80 -21.08 -24.95
CA LYS A 196 1.73 -20.75 -26.40
C LYS A 196 3.02 -20.10 -26.92
N GLY A 197 3.86 -19.57 -26.03
CA GLY A 197 5.10 -18.91 -26.41
C GLY A 197 6.16 -18.94 -25.32
N GLU A 198 7.39 -18.66 -25.74
CA GLU A 198 8.52 -18.53 -24.82
C GLU A 198 8.50 -17.16 -24.14
N LEU A 199 8.87 -17.11 -22.86
CA LEU A 199 8.97 -15.89 -22.09
C LEU A 199 10.44 -15.57 -21.81
N SER A 200 10.96 -14.50 -22.40
CA SER A 200 12.32 -14.02 -22.14
C SER A 200 12.38 -13.10 -20.91
N GLU A 201 13.58 -12.98 -20.32
CA GLU A 201 13.79 -12.05 -19.21
C GLU A 201 13.54 -10.62 -19.67
N PRO A 202 12.58 -9.88 -19.03
CA PRO A 202 12.41 -8.47 -19.32
C PRO A 202 13.57 -7.68 -18.71
N TYR A 203 13.93 -6.53 -19.30
CA TYR A 203 14.81 -5.59 -18.65
C TYR A 203 14.32 -5.29 -17.24
N PHE A 204 15.17 -5.44 -16.25
CA PHE A 204 14.86 -5.04 -14.91
C PHE A 204 16.05 -4.40 -14.20
N PHE A 205 15.67 -3.57 -13.33
CA PHE A 205 16.55 -2.90 -12.41
C PHE A 205 16.63 -3.73 -11.13
N MET A 206 17.83 -4.10 -10.75
CA MET A 206 17.99 -4.85 -9.52
C MET A 206 17.77 -3.95 -8.32
N THR A 207 16.91 -4.39 -7.40
CA THR A 207 16.72 -3.69 -6.14
C THR A 207 16.72 -4.65 -4.98
N VAL A 208 17.43 -4.27 -3.92
CA VAL A 208 17.49 -5.00 -2.65
C VAL A 208 16.08 -5.15 -2.04
N SER A 209 15.16 -4.26 -2.38
CA SER A 209 13.76 -4.33 -1.96
C SER A 209 12.99 -5.53 -2.51
N MET A 210 13.57 -6.25 -3.49
CA MET A 210 13.01 -7.50 -4.03
C MET A 210 13.57 -8.76 -3.35
N LEU A 211 14.49 -8.65 -2.40
CA LEU A 211 15.07 -9.81 -1.71
C LEU A 211 14.05 -10.65 -0.93
N PRO A 212 13.06 -10.09 -0.23
CA PRO A 212 12.07 -10.91 0.45
C PRO A 212 11.32 -11.82 -0.51
N GLN A 213 10.84 -11.27 -1.64
CA GLN A 213 10.13 -12.02 -2.67
C GLN A 213 11.03 -13.10 -3.29
N ALA A 214 12.26 -12.72 -3.66
CA ALA A 214 13.23 -13.64 -4.24
C ALA A 214 13.57 -14.80 -3.29
N LEU A 215 13.69 -14.51 -1.99
CA LEU A 215 13.88 -15.55 -0.97
C LEU A 215 12.67 -16.49 -0.88
N GLY A 216 11.44 -15.95 -0.89
CA GLY A 216 10.23 -16.76 -0.92
C GLY A 216 10.18 -17.68 -2.14
N ILE A 217 10.51 -17.17 -3.32
CA ILE A 217 10.61 -17.97 -4.55
C ILE A 217 11.70 -19.02 -4.45
N LEU A 218 12.88 -18.66 -3.94
CA LEU A 218 13.99 -19.63 -3.75
C LEU A 218 13.55 -20.80 -2.88
N LEU A 219 12.92 -20.53 -1.74
CA LEU A 219 12.42 -21.56 -0.83
C LEU A 219 11.35 -22.44 -1.49
N ALA A 220 10.42 -21.83 -2.24
CA ALA A 220 9.39 -22.57 -2.95
C ALA A 220 9.99 -23.48 -4.05
N ARG A 221 10.93 -22.96 -4.82
CA ARG A 221 11.64 -23.73 -5.85
C ARG A 221 12.44 -24.90 -5.26
N THR A 222 13.14 -24.67 -4.15
CA THR A 222 13.87 -25.75 -3.45
C THR A 222 12.94 -26.81 -2.90
N ALA A 223 11.70 -26.43 -2.56
CA ALA A 223 10.64 -27.37 -2.16
C ALA A 223 9.92 -28.04 -3.36
N GLY A 224 10.34 -27.77 -4.60
CA GLY A 224 9.74 -28.37 -5.79
C GLY A 224 8.38 -27.79 -6.22
N LEU A 225 8.02 -26.59 -5.71
CA LEU A 225 6.77 -25.93 -6.08
C LEU A 225 6.89 -25.28 -7.48
N GLY A 226 5.82 -25.40 -8.27
CA GLY A 226 5.72 -24.71 -9.58
C GLY A 226 5.56 -23.20 -9.45
N ALA A 227 5.45 -22.50 -10.59
CA ALA A 227 5.45 -21.04 -10.67
C ALA A 227 4.36 -20.38 -9.81
N LEU A 228 3.15 -20.96 -9.75
CA LEU A 228 2.07 -20.46 -8.92
C LEU A 228 2.42 -20.55 -7.41
N GLY A 229 3.01 -21.67 -6.98
CA GLY A 229 3.51 -21.82 -5.62
C GLY A 229 4.62 -20.82 -5.29
N CYS A 230 5.53 -20.58 -6.24
CA CYS A 230 6.59 -19.57 -6.11
C CYS A 230 6.01 -18.16 -5.94
N MET A 231 4.96 -17.83 -6.69
CA MET A 231 4.30 -16.52 -6.60
C MET A 231 3.64 -16.31 -5.21
N TYR A 232 2.90 -17.31 -4.71
CA TYR A 232 2.31 -17.19 -3.37
C TYR A 232 3.37 -17.17 -2.26
N ALA A 233 4.45 -17.93 -2.39
CA ALA A 233 5.57 -17.87 -1.46
C ALA A 233 6.25 -16.51 -1.46
N ALA A 234 6.38 -15.86 -2.63
CA ALA A 234 6.89 -14.50 -2.74
C ALA A 234 5.98 -13.47 -2.03
N ARG A 235 4.66 -13.57 -2.19
CA ARG A 235 3.68 -12.73 -1.49
C ARG A 235 3.78 -12.88 0.03
N LEU A 236 3.84 -14.12 0.52
CA LEU A 236 3.95 -14.41 1.95
C LEU A 236 5.28 -13.91 2.55
N ALA A 237 6.39 -14.09 1.84
CA ALA A 237 7.69 -13.56 2.25
C ALA A 237 7.70 -12.02 2.31
N ASN A 238 7.07 -11.39 1.35
CA ASN A 238 6.90 -9.94 1.31
C ASN A 238 6.05 -9.42 2.47
N LEU A 239 4.94 -10.09 2.73
CA LEU A 239 4.07 -9.80 3.88
C LEU A 239 4.82 -9.98 5.21
N ALA A 240 5.66 -11.00 5.33
CA ALA A 240 6.47 -11.23 6.53
C ALA A 240 7.49 -10.08 6.73
N ALA A 241 8.14 -9.61 5.67
CA ALA A 241 9.04 -8.47 5.72
C ALA A 241 8.30 -7.18 6.13
N TYR A 242 7.14 -6.93 5.54
CA TYR A 242 6.27 -5.82 5.91
C TYR A 242 5.86 -5.88 7.38
N ALA A 243 5.40 -7.03 7.86
CA ALA A 243 4.99 -7.23 9.23
C ALA A 243 6.14 -7.01 10.22
N ALA A 244 7.36 -7.43 9.89
CA ALA A 244 8.57 -7.19 10.68
C ALA A 244 8.89 -5.69 10.78
N LEU A 245 8.80 -4.95 9.67
CA LEU A 245 8.99 -3.51 9.65
C LEU A 245 7.90 -2.76 10.43
N CYS A 246 6.65 -3.18 10.33
CA CYS A 246 5.54 -2.69 11.15
C CYS A 246 5.81 -2.89 12.65
N TRP A 247 6.33 -4.05 13.04
CA TRP A 247 6.71 -4.33 14.41
C TRP A 247 7.78 -3.37 14.92
N LEU A 248 8.83 -3.12 14.14
CA LEU A 248 9.87 -2.15 14.48
C LEU A 248 9.31 -0.73 14.61
N ALA A 249 8.44 -0.32 13.69
CA ALA A 249 7.79 0.97 13.74
C ALA A 249 6.91 1.14 15.00
N LEU A 250 6.11 0.14 15.35
CA LEU A 250 5.26 0.17 16.54
C LEU A 250 6.06 0.21 17.85
N LYS A 251 7.24 -0.41 17.89
CA LYS A 251 8.15 -0.30 19.05
C LYS A 251 8.64 1.13 19.28
N ASN A 252 8.86 1.87 18.21
CA ASN A 252 9.30 3.26 18.27
C ASN A 252 8.14 4.22 18.60
N CYS A 253 6.98 3.98 18.00
CA CYS A 253 5.82 4.85 18.09
C CYS A 253 4.89 4.44 19.22
N ARG A 254 5.14 4.93 20.45
CA ARG A 254 4.27 4.57 21.59
C ARG A 254 3.00 5.41 21.69
N ARG A 255 3.01 6.65 21.22
CA ARG A 255 1.89 7.59 21.42
C ARG A 255 0.82 7.49 20.34
N TYR A 256 1.22 7.36 19.09
CA TYR A 256 0.34 7.39 17.92
C TYR A 256 0.08 5.99 17.35
N GLN A 257 0.25 4.94 18.16
CA GLN A 257 0.02 3.56 17.72
C GLN A 257 -1.36 3.33 17.07
N PRO A 258 -2.47 3.93 17.55
CA PRO A 258 -3.76 3.80 16.85
C PRO A 258 -3.71 4.26 15.40
N VAL A 259 -3.07 5.42 15.12
CA VAL A 259 -2.92 5.93 13.74
C VAL A 259 -2.07 4.97 12.91
N PHE A 260 -0.90 4.55 13.44
CA PHE A 260 -0.03 3.61 12.73
C PHE A 260 -0.75 2.29 12.42
N LEU A 261 -1.49 1.74 13.37
CA LEU A 261 -2.27 0.50 13.15
C LEU A 261 -3.30 0.65 12.05
N ALA A 262 -4.03 1.78 12.03
CA ALA A 262 -5.02 2.03 11.00
C ALA A 262 -4.38 2.08 9.60
N PHE A 263 -3.20 2.70 9.45
CA PHE A 263 -2.47 2.71 8.18
C PHE A 263 -1.87 1.34 7.83
N MET A 264 -1.30 0.61 8.80
CA MET A 264 -0.70 -0.70 8.58
C MET A 264 -1.72 -1.77 8.20
N LEU A 265 -2.94 -1.66 8.72
CA LEU A 265 -4.06 -2.56 8.46
C LEU A 265 -5.07 -1.99 7.44
N LEU A 266 -4.77 -0.83 6.85
CA LEU A 266 -5.58 -0.27 5.77
C LEU A 266 -5.64 -1.28 4.61
N PRO A 267 -6.82 -1.55 4.02
CA PRO A 267 -6.95 -2.49 2.90
C PRO A 267 -5.93 -2.24 1.78
N LEU A 268 -5.70 -0.99 1.39
CA LEU A 268 -4.70 -0.64 0.38
C LEU A 268 -3.28 -1.01 0.80
N SER A 269 -2.90 -0.79 2.06
CA SER A 269 -1.57 -1.15 2.58
C SER A 269 -1.38 -2.66 2.64
N LEU A 270 -2.40 -3.40 3.08
CA LEU A 270 -2.38 -4.87 3.12
C LEU A 270 -2.33 -5.47 1.71
N TYR A 271 -3.07 -4.90 0.77
CA TYR A 271 -3.05 -5.30 -0.64
C TYR A 271 -1.65 -5.19 -1.24
N MET A 272 -0.99 -4.05 -1.02
CA MET A 272 0.39 -3.86 -1.48
C MET A 272 1.39 -4.77 -0.76
N ALA A 273 1.21 -4.96 0.57
CA ALA A 273 2.06 -5.84 1.37
C ALA A 273 1.94 -7.31 0.99
N ALA A 274 0.77 -7.73 0.54
CA ALA A 274 0.42 -9.09 0.14
C ALA A 274 0.62 -9.35 -1.36
N SER A 275 1.38 -8.53 -2.06
CA SER A 275 1.71 -8.65 -3.48
C SER A 275 3.20 -8.90 -3.70
N VAL A 276 3.57 -9.37 -4.90
CA VAL A 276 4.98 -9.47 -5.31
C VAL A 276 5.45 -8.10 -5.80
N SER A 277 5.45 -7.11 -4.90
CA SER A 277 5.89 -5.76 -5.21
C SER A 277 6.89 -5.26 -4.19
N TYR A 278 7.89 -4.49 -4.62
CA TYR A 278 8.79 -3.81 -3.70
C TYR A 278 8.08 -2.74 -2.84
N ASP A 279 6.86 -2.35 -3.22
CA ASP A 279 6.07 -1.38 -2.44
C ASP A 279 5.75 -1.88 -1.02
N ALA A 280 5.71 -3.19 -0.78
CA ALA A 280 5.53 -3.76 0.56
C ALA A 280 6.65 -3.34 1.52
N THR A 281 7.89 -3.58 1.12
CA THR A 281 9.07 -3.18 1.91
C THR A 281 9.22 -1.67 1.96
N LEU A 282 8.94 -0.96 0.87
CA LEU A 282 8.96 0.49 0.81
C LEU A 282 8.00 1.12 1.83
N LEU A 283 6.73 0.69 1.87
CA LEU A 283 5.76 1.14 2.87
C LEU A 283 6.21 0.82 4.30
N GLY A 284 6.73 -0.39 4.53
CA GLY A 284 7.27 -0.76 5.83
C GLY A 284 8.40 0.15 6.29
N PHE A 285 9.32 0.51 5.40
CA PHE A 285 10.40 1.46 5.71
C PHE A 285 9.89 2.88 5.91
N TYR A 286 8.88 3.33 5.16
CA TYR A 286 8.22 4.61 5.42
C TYR A 286 7.60 4.65 6.80
N TYR A 287 6.90 3.61 7.24
CA TYR A 287 6.34 3.54 8.59
C TYR A 287 7.43 3.53 9.65
N LEU A 288 8.54 2.85 9.39
CA LEU A 288 9.68 2.85 10.29
C LEU A 288 10.28 4.26 10.42
N VAL A 289 10.54 4.96 9.31
CA VAL A 289 11.04 6.34 9.30
C VAL A 289 10.05 7.27 10.01
N ALA A 290 8.76 7.19 9.67
CA ALA A 290 7.72 7.97 10.34
C ALA A 290 7.69 7.76 11.86
N SER A 291 7.97 6.54 12.33
CA SER A 291 7.95 6.21 13.75
C SER A 291 9.01 6.94 14.56
N PHE A 292 10.12 7.33 13.97
CA PHE A 292 11.18 8.10 14.66
C PHE A 292 10.71 9.50 15.06
N TYR A 293 9.74 10.10 14.34
CA TYR A 293 9.13 11.38 14.75
C TYR A 293 8.31 11.28 16.02
N CYS A 294 7.81 10.09 16.29
CA CYS A 294 6.96 9.81 17.43
C CYS A 294 7.76 9.40 18.67
N LYS A 295 9.10 9.35 18.58
CA LYS A 295 9.97 9.02 19.70
C LYS A 295 10.18 10.23 20.62
N ASP A 296 10.21 9.97 21.92
CA ASP A 296 10.53 10.99 22.92
C ASP A 296 12.02 11.33 22.91
N GLU A 297 12.89 10.37 22.57
CA GLU A 297 14.34 10.52 22.48
C GLU A 297 14.91 9.79 21.28
N ILE A 298 15.87 10.42 20.60
CA ILE A 298 16.64 9.88 19.48
C ILE A 298 18.08 9.63 19.93
N THR A 299 18.48 8.39 19.91
CA THR A 299 19.83 7.93 20.29
C THR A 299 20.70 7.65 19.06
N GLY A 300 22.00 7.36 19.27
CA GLY A 300 22.88 6.97 18.19
C GLY A 300 22.45 5.69 17.45
N ARG A 301 21.84 4.74 18.17
CA ARG A 301 21.27 3.54 17.57
C ARG A 301 20.10 3.88 16.65
N ASP A 302 19.27 4.85 17.02
CA ASP A 302 18.15 5.29 16.18
C ASP A 302 18.62 5.94 14.89
N ILE A 303 19.76 6.66 14.93
CA ILE A 303 20.40 7.22 13.74
C ILE A 303 20.79 6.09 12.77
N GLY A 304 21.41 5.00 13.27
CA GLY A 304 21.75 3.85 12.45
C GLY A 304 20.52 3.23 11.76
N TRP A 305 19.44 3.01 12.50
CA TRP A 305 18.19 2.49 11.93
C TRP A 305 17.53 3.47 10.96
N PHE A 306 17.58 4.76 11.25
CA PHE A 306 17.05 5.79 10.34
C PHE A 306 17.82 5.80 9.02
N LEU A 307 19.16 5.81 9.07
CA LEU A 307 20.02 5.74 7.89
C LEU A 307 19.77 4.47 7.07
N PHE A 308 19.68 3.32 7.74
CA PHE A 308 19.38 2.06 7.08
C PHE A 308 18.03 2.13 6.34
N ALA A 309 16.97 2.55 7.04
CA ALA A 309 15.65 2.67 6.42
C ALA A 309 15.64 3.68 5.28
N PHE A 310 16.35 4.81 5.45
CA PHE A 310 16.47 5.84 4.42
C PHE A 310 17.19 5.32 3.15
N VAL A 311 18.28 4.57 3.32
CA VAL A 311 19.00 3.93 2.21
C VAL A 311 18.09 2.94 1.50
N MET A 312 17.38 2.09 2.24
CA MET A 312 16.46 1.11 1.65
C MET A 312 15.31 1.76 0.87
N MET A 313 14.78 2.87 1.35
CA MET A 313 13.76 3.65 0.62
C MET A 313 14.31 4.22 -0.69
N ASN A 314 15.54 4.75 -0.68
CA ASN A 314 16.17 5.33 -1.88
C ASN A 314 16.61 4.26 -2.88
N ILE A 315 16.95 3.06 -2.43
CA ILE A 315 17.18 1.91 -3.32
C ILE A 315 15.88 1.49 -4.01
N ALA A 316 14.76 1.51 -3.29
CA ALA A 316 13.46 1.14 -3.86
C ALA A 316 12.90 2.22 -4.80
N LYS A 317 12.99 3.48 -4.39
CA LYS A 317 12.48 4.63 -5.13
C LYS A 317 13.39 5.84 -4.92
N PRO A 318 14.40 6.03 -5.78
CA PRO A 318 15.35 7.12 -5.63
C PRO A 318 14.67 8.49 -5.74
N TYR A 319 15.33 9.51 -5.21
CA TYR A 319 14.97 10.94 -5.19
C TYR A 319 13.71 11.30 -4.41
N ILE A 320 12.57 10.62 -4.58
CA ILE A 320 11.32 10.93 -3.85
C ILE A 320 11.53 10.81 -2.34
N SER A 321 12.28 9.81 -1.92
CA SER A 321 12.60 9.59 -0.50
C SER A 321 13.50 10.68 0.10
N LEU A 322 14.17 11.48 -0.73
CA LEU A 322 14.99 12.63 -0.27
C LEU A 322 14.13 13.69 0.44
N LEU A 323 12.87 13.82 0.10
CA LEU A 323 11.96 14.75 0.77
C LEU A 323 11.82 14.47 2.27
N TRP A 324 12.11 13.26 2.72
CA TRP A 324 12.13 12.88 4.14
C TRP A 324 13.39 13.34 4.89
N LEU A 325 14.36 13.97 4.20
CA LEU A 325 15.58 14.55 4.81
C LEU A 325 15.27 15.66 5.82
N ALA A 326 14.21 16.42 5.60
CA ALA A 326 13.83 17.50 6.48
C ALA A 326 13.38 16.99 7.86
N LEU A 327 13.15 15.70 7.99
CA LEU A 327 12.67 15.02 9.17
C LEU A 327 13.53 15.27 10.41
N PRO A 328 14.86 15.07 10.40
CA PRO A 328 15.69 15.38 11.56
C PRO A 328 15.65 16.85 11.96
N LEU A 329 15.40 17.76 11.01
CA LEU A 329 15.34 19.19 11.28
C LEU A 329 14.07 19.58 12.04
N VAL A 330 12.98 18.87 11.81
CA VAL A 330 11.67 19.11 12.45
C VAL A 330 11.63 18.62 13.91
N LEU A 331 12.43 17.60 14.26
CA LEU A 331 12.45 17.04 15.61
C LEU A 331 12.90 18.08 16.67
N PRO A 332 12.28 18.10 17.86
CA PRO A 332 12.68 19.01 18.95
C PRO A 332 14.13 18.76 19.38
N LYS A 333 14.90 19.84 19.67
CA LYS A 333 16.27 19.71 20.19
C LYS A 333 16.35 18.85 21.46
N LYS A 334 15.34 18.93 22.33
CA LYS A 334 15.28 18.15 23.58
C LYS A 334 15.22 16.64 23.37
N ALA A 335 14.64 16.19 22.24
CA ALA A 335 14.54 14.78 21.89
C ALA A 335 15.86 14.23 21.33
N TRP A 336 16.79 15.10 20.94
CA TRP A 336 18.03 14.71 20.25
C TRP A 336 19.14 14.36 21.25
N LYS A 337 19.33 13.07 21.51
CA LYS A 337 20.27 12.52 22.50
C LYS A 337 21.41 11.75 21.83
N THR A 338 22.04 12.37 20.81
CA THR A 338 23.13 11.77 20.05
C THR A 338 24.25 12.78 19.79
N ARG A 339 25.46 12.29 19.49
CA ARG A 339 26.60 13.14 19.08
C ARG A 339 26.41 13.74 17.68
N TRP A 340 25.62 13.10 16.83
CA TRP A 340 25.29 13.59 15.50
C TRP A 340 24.51 14.89 15.61
N LYS A 341 24.96 15.94 14.91
CA LYS A 341 24.13 17.13 14.71
C LYS A 341 23.07 16.83 13.66
N LYS A 342 21.90 17.42 13.78
CA LYS A 342 20.77 17.19 12.85
C LYS A 342 21.15 17.45 11.40
N TRP A 343 21.91 18.51 11.13
CA TRP A 343 22.36 18.85 9.79
C TRP A 343 23.37 17.82 9.24
N GLN A 344 24.21 17.19 10.09
CA GLN A 344 25.12 16.13 9.65
C GLN A 344 24.35 14.91 9.18
N LEU A 345 23.29 14.52 9.89
CA LEU A 345 22.41 13.44 9.46
C LEU A 345 21.70 13.80 8.15
N ALA A 346 21.15 15.01 8.05
CA ALA A 346 20.50 15.48 6.83
C ALA A 346 21.49 15.49 5.64
N ALA A 347 22.73 15.98 5.84
CA ALA A 347 23.76 15.99 4.82
C ALA A 347 24.18 14.57 4.39
N ALA A 348 24.36 13.66 5.36
CA ALA A 348 24.70 12.27 5.07
C ALA A 348 23.59 11.56 4.26
N CYS A 349 22.34 11.78 4.63
CA CYS A 349 21.22 11.27 3.88
C CYS A 349 21.15 11.88 2.47
N LEU A 350 21.33 13.19 2.33
CA LEU A 350 21.31 13.86 1.03
C LEU A 350 22.42 13.30 0.13
N ALA A 351 23.66 13.26 0.64
CA ALA A 351 24.79 12.73 -0.13
C ALA A 351 24.57 11.26 -0.52
N GLY A 352 24.13 10.42 0.45
CA GLY A 352 23.84 9.02 0.19
C GLY A 352 22.69 8.81 -0.80
N GLY A 353 21.61 9.58 -0.66
CA GLY A 353 20.46 9.48 -1.56
C GLY A 353 20.77 9.96 -2.98
N LEU A 354 21.51 11.05 -3.13
CA LEU A 354 21.97 11.52 -4.44
C LEU A 354 22.95 10.55 -5.09
N ALA A 355 23.92 10.01 -4.30
CA ALA A 355 24.86 9.02 -4.81
C ALA A 355 24.16 7.72 -5.26
N LEU A 356 23.19 7.24 -4.50
CA LEU A 356 22.37 6.08 -4.89
C LEU A 356 21.54 6.37 -6.13
N GLY A 357 20.90 7.54 -6.20
CA GLY A 357 20.14 7.95 -7.39
C GLY A 357 21.04 8.00 -8.63
N ALA A 358 22.18 8.67 -8.54
CA ALA A 358 23.15 8.76 -9.64
C ALA A 358 23.70 7.38 -10.05
N PHE A 359 23.96 6.49 -9.07
CA PHE A 359 24.37 5.12 -9.36
C PHE A 359 23.30 4.37 -10.16
N PHE A 360 22.05 4.49 -9.75
CA PHE A 360 20.97 3.81 -10.43
C PHE A 360 20.66 4.39 -11.80
N ASP A 361 20.77 5.69 -11.98
CA ASP A 361 20.64 6.33 -13.30
C ASP A 361 21.75 5.85 -14.24
N TRP A 362 23.00 5.82 -13.76
CA TRP A 362 24.14 5.27 -14.52
C TRP A 362 23.93 3.79 -14.85
N TYR A 363 23.58 2.97 -13.86
CA TYR A 363 23.31 1.55 -14.05
C TYR A 363 22.19 1.34 -15.08
N GLY A 364 21.08 2.07 -14.95
CA GLY A 364 19.98 2.02 -15.89
C GLY A 364 20.40 2.41 -17.31
N THR A 365 21.26 3.42 -17.47
CA THR A 365 21.79 3.84 -18.78
C THR A 365 22.67 2.76 -19.40
N VAL A 366 23.59 2.18 -18.64
CA VAL A 366 24.49 1.10 -19.11
C VAL A 366 23.69 -0.11 -19.58
N PHE A 367 22.64 -0.48 -18.86
CA PHE A 367 21.81 -1.63 -19.23
C PHE A 367 20.83 -1.32 -20.35
N ARG A 368 20.31 -0.10 -20.46
CA ARG A 368 19.45 0.34 -21.56
C ARG A 368 20.15 0.32 -22.92
N THR A 369 21.44 0.61 -22.96
CA THR A 369 22.20 0.64 -24.22
C THR A 369 22.42 -0.76 -24.81
N ASN A 370 22.45 -1.80 -23.98
CA ASN A 370 22.67 -3.18 -24.40
C ASN A 370 21.39 -3.92 -24.79
N PHE A 371 20.24 -3.33 -24.55
CA PHE A 371 18.94 -3.89 -24.87
C PHE A 371 18.11 -2.83 -25.57
N ALA A 372 17.45 -3.24 -26.65
CA ALA A 372 16.35 -2.48 -27.26
C ALA A 372 15.17 -2.45 -26.26
N TYR A 373 15.37 -1.83 -25.12
CA TYR A 373 14.30 -1.53 -24.16
C TYR A 373 13.39 -0.50 -24.80
N VAL A 374 12.36 -1.01 -25.44
CA VAL A 374 11.16 -0.23 -25.71
C VAL A 374 10.46 -0.08 -24.36
N GLY A 375 11.06 0.72 -23.45
CA GLY A 375 10.36 1.19 -22.27
C GLY A 375 9.08 1.82 -22.77
N ARG A 376 7.97 1.64 -22.07
CA ARG A 376 6.78 2.45 -22.26
C ARG A 376 7.16 3.92 -22.11
N GLN A 377 7.73 4.52 -23.13
CA GLN A 377 7.71 5.95 -23.28
C GLN A 377 6.23 6.27 -23.48
N ILE A 378 5.64 6.86 -22.46
CA ILE A 378 4.31 7.43 -22.65
C ILE A 378 4.46 8.41 -23.81
N ALA A 379 3.74 8.17 -24.89
CA ALA A 379 3.86 8.96 -26.11
C ALA A 379 3.69 10.43 -25.77
N GLY A 380 4.65 11.25 -26.16
CA GLY A 380 4.68 12.68 -25.88
C GLY A 380 5.25 13.10 -24.49
N ALA A 381 5.68 12.19 -23.63
CA ALA A 381 6.40 12.54 -22.40
C ALA A 381 7.86 12.88 -22.74
N ASN A 382 8.34 14.01 -22.22
CA ASN A 382 9.73 14.46 -22.32
C ASN A 382 10.11 15.22 -21.06
N GLU A 383 10.99 14.64 -20.26
CA GLU A 383 11.37 15.16 -18.95
C GLU A 383 11.98 16.56 -19.02
N VAL A 384 12.85 16.80 -20.01
CA VAL A 384 13.56 18.07 -20.16
C VAL A 384 12.57 19.19 -20.56
N GLN A 385 11.72 18.90 -21.54
CA GLN A 385 10.72 19.88 -22.00
C GLN A 385 9.67 20.17 -20.92
N GLN A 386 9.26 19.15 -20.17
CA GLN A 386 8.30 19.30 -19.09
C GLN A 386 8.86 20.16 -17.95
N LEU A 387 10.11 19.89 -17.54
CA LEU A 387 10.81 20.69 -16.53
C LEU A 387 11.00 22.15 -17.01
N ALA A 388 11.42 22.35 -18.27
CA ALA A 388 11.52 23.68 -18.87
C ALA A 388 10.16 24.41 -18.84
N GLY A 389 9.06 23.71 -19.14
CA GLY A 389 7.71 24.26 -19.07
C GLY A 389 7.30 24.70 -17.66
N ILE A 390 7.66 23.92 -16.64
CA ILE A 390 7.44 24.28 -15.22
C ILE A 390 8.20 25.58 -14.87
N LEU A 391 9.49 25.65 -15.25
CA LEU A 391 10.35 26.79 -14.94
C LEU A 391 9.93 28.06 -15.71
N HIS A 392 9.47 27.90 -16.95
CA HIS A 392 9.00 29.03 -17.77
C HIS A 392 7.67 29.59 -17.27
N ASN A 393 6.76 28.75 -16.81
CA ASN A 393 5.45 29.19 -16.31
C ASN A 393 5.03 28.44 -15.04
N PRO A 394 5.59 28.81 -13.87
CA PRO A 394 5.30 28.13 -12.60
C PRO A 394 3.84 28.30 -12.14
N LEU A 395 3.16 29.40 -12.51
CA LEU A 395 1.74 29.60 -12.17
C LEU A 395 0.84 28.64 -12.93
N ARG A 396 1.12 28.41 -14.22
CA ARG A 396 0.42 27.37 -14.99
C ARG A 396 0.63 26.00 -14.36
N TYR A 397 1.87 25.69 -13.96
CA TYR A 397 2.14 24.43 -13.30
C TYR A 397 1.41 24.29 -11.97
N ALA A 398 1.35 25.34 -11.16
CA ALA A 398 0.57 25.34 -9.92
C ALA A 398 -0.92 25.05 -10.18
N ALA A 399 -1.50 25.61 -11.25
CA ALA A 399 -2.87 25.33 -11.66
C ALA A 399 -3.04 23.85 -12.11
N VAL A 400 -2.08 23.31 -12.86
CA VAL A 400 -2.07 21.88 -13.24
C VAL A 400 -2.01 20.99 -12.01
N LEU A 401 -1.15 21.30 -11.04
CA LEU A 401 -1.01 20.54 -9.80
C LEU A 401 -2.30 20.53 -8.99
N LEU A 402 -2.87 21.71 -8.74
CA LEU A 402 -4.11 21.83 -7.95
C LEU A 402 -5.31 21.21 -8.69
N GLY A 403 -5.43 21.43 -9.99
CA GLY A 403 -6.48 20.82 -10.83
C GLY A 403 -6.38 19.30 -10.84
N SER A 404 -5.16 18.76 -10.91
CA SER A 404 -4.95 17.29 -10.89
C SER A 404 -5.37 16.68 -9.57
N PHE A 405 -5.14 17.34 -8.43
CA PHE A 405 -5.62 16.85 -7.14
C PHE A 405 -7.14 16.90 -7.04
N TYR A 406 -7.76 17.95 -7.55
CA TYR A 406 -9.21 18.10 -7.55
C TYR A 406 -9.89 17.04 -8.43
N GLU A 407 -9.40 16.85 -9.67
CA GLU A 407 -10.03 15.96 -10.63
C GLU A 407 -9.77 14.47 -10.39
N ASN A 408 -8.62 14.11 -9.83
CA ASN A 408 -8.28 12.70 -9.59
C ASN A 408 -8.85 12.15 -8.28
N ASP A 409 -9.36 13.01 -7.39
CA ASP A 409 -9.90 12.60 -6.07
C ASP A 409 -9.02 11.52 -5.38
N PHE A 410 -7.71 11.73 -5.46
CA PHE A 410 -6.70 10.71 -5.19
C PHE A 410 -6.70 10.21 -3.73
N PHE A 411 -7.29 10.95 -2.80
CA PHE A 411 -7.43 10.54 -1.41
C PHE A 411 -8.74 9.78 -1.19
N LEU A 412 -9.89 10.41 -1.46
CA LEU A 412 -11.19 9.80 -1.20
C LEU A 412 -11.57 8.76 -2.25
N GLY A 413 -11.24 9.02 -3.51
CA GLY A 413 -11.61 8.17 -4.64
C GLY A 413 -10.67 7.00 -4.88
N GLN A 414 -9.48 6.95 -4.26
CA GLN A 414 -8.47 5.93 -4.55
C GLN A 414 -8.04 5.06 -3.37
N MET A 415 -8.51 5.33 -2.14
CA MET A 415 -8.15 4.51 -0.97
C MET A 415 -8.68 3.08 -1.02
N GLY A 416 -9.72 2.85 -1.81
CA GLY A 416 -10.32 1.54 -2.09
C GLY A 416 -10.23 1.17 -3.57
N VAL A 417 -9.19 1.63 -4.29
CA VAL A 417 -8.97 1.26 -5.69
C VAL A 417 -7.81 0.27 -5.77
N PHE A 418 -8.10 -0.89 -6.31
CA PHE A 418 -7.19 -2.03 -6.42
C PHE A 418 -6.92 -2.37 -7.90
N GLY A 419 -6.30 -3.53 -8.14
CA GLY A 419 -5.92 -3.92 -9.50
C GLY A 419 -4.87 -2.98 -10.07
N ALA A 420 -4.90 -2.75 -11.36
CA ALA A 420 -4.09 -1.75 -12.04
C ALA A 420 -4.77 -0.36 -12.06
N LEU A 421 -5.40 0.04 -10.94
CA LEU A 421 -6.27 1.21 -10.75
C LEU A 421 -7.64 1.07 -11.44
N ASP A 422 -8.10 -0.12 -11.59
CA ASP A 422 -9.26 -0.50 -12.38
C ASP A 422 -10.38 -1.17 -11.57
N LEU A 423 -10.10 -1.47 -10.29
CA LEU A 423 -11.07 -2.10 -9.39
C LEU A 423 -11.46 -1.14 -8.24
N PRO A 424 -12.42 -0.22 -8.44
CA PRO A 424 -12.89 0.66 -7.39
C PRO A 424 -13.89 -0.07 -6.48
N ILE A 425 -13.57 -0.13 -5.18
CA ILE A 425 -14.48 -0.61 -4.15
C ILE A 425 -14.97 0.61 -3.36
N ALA A 426 -16.09 1.19 -3.79
CA ALA A 426 -16.61 2.46 -3.27
C ALA A 426 -16.74 2.49 -1.74
N PHE A 427 -17.18 1.38 -1.11
CA PHE A 427 -17.25 1.29 0.34
C PHE A 427 -15.91 1.57 1.02
N LEU A 428 -14.81 1.02 0.49
CA LEU A 428 -13.49 1.20 1.07
C LEU A 428 -12.96 2.63 0.88
N ASN A 429 -13.35 3.30 -0.21
CA ASN A 429 -13.01 4.71 -0.42
C ASN A 429 -13.59 5.60 0.69
N TRP A 430 -14.85 5.39 1.05
CA TRP A 430 -15.52 6.18 2.08
C TRP A 430 -15.17 5.74 3.51
N ALA A 431 -15.03 4.44 3.75
CA ALA A 431 -14.75 3.91 5.08
C ALA A 431 -13.31 4.19 5.53
N SER A 432 -12.34 4.22 4.60
CA SER A 432 -10.93 4.46 4.96
C SER A 432 -10.69 5.77 5.70
N PRO A 433 -11.14 6.95 5.22
CA PRO A 433 -11.00 8.20 5.96
C PRO A 433 -11.68 8.16 7.35
N VAL A 434 -12.83 7.52 7.46
CA VAL A 434 -13.56 7.40 8.74
C VAL A 434 -12.74 6.59 9.75
N VAL A 435 -12.19 5.46 9.35
CA VAL A 435 -11.34 4.62 10.20
C VAL A 435 -10.06 5.36 10.61
N LEU A 436 -9.45 6.12 9.69
CA LEU A 436 -8.26 6.91 9.96
C LEU A 436 -8.55 8.06 10.94
N LEU A 437 -9.66 8.78 10.78
CA LEU A 437 -10.12 9.82 11.71
C LEU A 437 -10.42 9.25 13.09
N PHE A 438 -11.08 8.11 13.15
CA PHE A 438 -11.34 7.42 14.41
C PHE A 438 -10.04 7.02 15.12
N ALA A 439 -9.05 6.50 14.38
CA ALA A 439 -7.73 6.18 14.93
C ALA A 439 -6.98 7.41 15.43
N ALA A 440 -7.09 8.55 14.73
CA ALA A 440 -6.53 9.82 15.20
C ALA A 440 -7.19 10.27 16.51
N ALA A 441 -8.51 10.17 16.62
CA ALA A 441 -9.25 10.47 17.83
C ALA A 441 -8.86 9.55 19.01
N LEU A 442 -8.67 8.24 18.74
CA LEU A 442 -8.19 7.28 19.75
C LEU A 442 -6.75 7.57 20.23
N SER A 443 -5.97 8.34 19.47
CA SER A 443 -4.61 8.74 19.86
C SER A 443 -4.56 9.92 20.84
N VAL A 444 -5.70 10.55 21.12
CA VAL A 444 -5.86 11.70 22.03
C VAL A 444 -5.98 11.22 23.49
N HIS A 445 -5.01 10.52 24.04
CA HIS A 445 -5.05 10.01 25.42
C HIS A 445 -4.02 10.65 26.36
N GLU A 446 -3.07 11.39 25.82
CA GLU A 446 -2.04 12.09 26.56
C GLU A 446 -1.75 13.44 25.90
N LYS A 447 -1.33 14.45 26.69
CA LYS A 447 -0.85 15.71 26.11
C LYS A 447 0.27 15.41 25.11
N SER A 448 0.11 15.87 23.87
CA SER A 448 1.12 15.71 22.85
C SER A 448 2.43 16.37 23.30
N SER A 449 3.54 15.62 23.18
CA SER A 449 4.88 16.20 23.30
C SER A 449 5.27 16.98 22.03
N LEU A 450 4.55 16.76 20.93
CA LEU A 450 4.76 17.46 19.69
C LEU A 450 4.24 18.89 19.85
N LYS A 451 5.16 19.84 20.02
CA LYS A 451 4.83 21.26 20.07
C LYS A 451 4.31 21.72 18.71
N TRP A 452 3.54 22.81 18.68
CA TRP A 452 2.91 23.32 17.48
C TRP A 452 3.91 23.62 16.32
N LYS A 453 5.11 24.14 16.61
CA LYS A 453 6.14 24.40 15.58
C LYS A 453 6.64 23.13 14.87
N PRO A 454 7.09 22.07 15.60
CA PRO A 454 7.40 20.78 14.96
C PRO A 454 6.21 20.14 14.24
N ALA A 455 4.98 20.31 14.79
CA ALA A 455 3.79 19.78 14.14
C ALA A 455 3.53 20.46 12.79
N LEU A 456 3.62 21.79 12.73
CA LEU A 456 3.51 22.52 11.46
C LEU A 456 4.61 22.13 10.47
N GLY A 457 5.86 21.97 10.96
CA GLY A 457 6.96 21.51 10.13
C GLY A 457 6.71 20.13 9.52
N LEU A 458 6.10 19.22 10.30
CA LEU A 458 5.70 17.91 9.83
C LEU A 458 4.60 17.99 8.78
N GLY A 459 3.59 18.82 9.00
CA GLY A 459 2.53 19.07 8.02
C GLY A 459 3.07 19.66 6.72
N ALA A 460 3.93 20.69 6.82
CA ALA A 460 4.57 21.29 5.66
C ALA A 460 5.40 20.27 4.87
N LEU A 461 6.20 19.43 5.56
CA LEU A 461 6.96 18.36 4.91
C LEU A 461 6.05 17.38 4.18
N SER A 462 4.92 17.00 4.78
CA SER A 462 3.98 16.08 4.15
C SER A 462 3.36 16.68 2.88
N VAL A 463 3.02 17.97 2.90
CA VAL A 463 2.53 18.69 1.71
C VAL A 463 3.60 18.78 0.63
N VAL A 464 4.85 19.10 1.01
CA VAL A 464 6.00 19.13 0.07
C VAL A 464 6.24 17.76 -0.54
N TYR A 465 6.13 16.69 0.27
CA TYR A 465 6.25 15.32 -0.26
C TYR A 465 5.16 15.01 -1.29
N ILE A 466 3.90 15.33 -1.00
CA ILE A 466 2.77 15.11 -1.91
C ILE A 466 2.98 15.88 -3.22
N ALA A 467 3.30 17.17 -3.12
CA ALA A 467 3.57 18.01 -4.28
C ALA A 467 4.79 17.50 -5.08
N GLY A 468 5.88 17.12 -4.41
CA GLY A 468 7.08 16.60 -5.03
C GLY A 468 6.85 15.28 -5.77
N ALA A 469 6.10 14.35 -5.17
CA ALA A 469 5.74 13.09 -5.82
C ALA A 469 4.86 13.32 -7.05
N ALA A 470 3.87 14.22 -6.97
CA ALA A 470 3.05 14.60 -8.11
C ALA A 470 3.89 15.29 -9.20
N THR A 471 4.83 16.17 -8.82
CA THR A 471 5.76 16.82 -9.75
C THR A 471 6.64 15.80 -10.48
N ALA A 472 7.16 14.81 -9.76
CA ALA A 472 7.93 13.72 -10.37
C ALA A 472 7.09 12.97 -11.42
N MET A 473 5.85 12.63 -11.12
CA MET A 473 4.93 12.00 -12.09
C MET A 473 4.61 12.91 -13.28
N TYR A 474 4.50 14.21 -13.06
CA TYR A 474 4.30 15.19 -14.15
C TYR A 474 5.48 15.23 -15.10
N ILE A 475 6.70 15.23 -14.55
CA ILE A 475 7.94 15.28 -15.35
C ILE A 475 8.17 13.97 -16.10
N THR A 476 8.04 12.81 -15.42
CA THR A 476 8.47 11.52 -15.97
C THR A 476 7.40 10.78 -16.76
N SER A 477 6.13 11.01 -16.46
CA SER A 477 5.05 10.14 -16.92
C SER A 477 3.90 10.87 -17.62
N THR A 478 3.97 12.21 -17.74
CA THR A 478 2.89 13.00 -18.32
C THR A 478 3.35 13.61 -19.65
N PRO A 479 2.55 13.53 -20.73
CA PRO A 479 2.85 14.20 -21.99
C PRO A 479 3.05 15.70 -21.83
N VAL A 480 3.99 16.26 -22.59
CA VAL A 480 4.34 17.69 -22.50
C VAL A 480 3.13 18.56 -22.78
N GLY A 481 2.91 19.56 -21.91
CA GLY A 481 1.84 20.53 -22.06
C GLY A 481 0.46 20.06 -21.58
N MET A 482 0.32 18.84 -21.09
CA MET A 482 -0.93 18.40 -20.47
C MET A 482 -1.31 19.25 -19.26
N ILE A 483 -2.62 19.46 -19.11
CA ILE A 483 -3.21 20.22 -17.99
C ILE A 483 -3.53 19.35 -16.78
N ARG A 484 -3.22 18.05 -16.85
CA ARG A 484 -3.50 17.04 -15.84
C ARG A 484 -2.29 16.12 -15.66
N ILE A 485 -1.98 15.73 -14.43
CA ILE A 485 -0.93 14.77 -14.11
C ILE A 485 -1.49 13.37 -14.27
N ILE A 486 -0.79 12.52 -15.05
CA ILE A 486 -1.18 11.13 -15.27
C ILE A 486 -0.46 10.22 -14.28
N GLY A 487 -1.12 9.13 -13.86
CA GLY A 487 -0.52 8.05 -13.08
C GLY A 487 -0.41 8.32 -11.58
N MET A 488 -1.03 9.37 -11.05
CA MET A 488 -1.11 9.57 -9.60
C MET A 488 -1.90 8.45 -8.93
N GLN A 489 -1.34 7.89 -7.85
CA GLN A 489 -1.92 6.78 -7.13
C GLN A 489 -1.86 7.04 -5.62
N ALA A 490 -2.95 6.74 -4.89
CA ALA A 490 -3.03 6.94 -3.44
C ALA A 490 -1.89 6.25 -2.68
N ARG A 491 -1.42 5.09 -3.13
CA ARG A 491 -0.30 4.36 -2.51
C ARG A 491 0.99 5.17 -2.40
N TYR A 492 1.24 6.11 -3.32
CA TYR A 492 2.44 6.96 -3.27
C TYR A 492 2.38 8.00 -2.15
N PHE A 493 1.18 8.36 -1.73
CA PHE A 493 0.93 9.39 -0.75
C PHE A 493 0.64 8.86 0.66
N LEU A 494 0.49 7.53 0.84
CA LEU A 494 0.23 6.92 2.15
C LEU A 494 1.21 7.36 3.25
N PRO A 495 2.53 7.50 2.97
CA PRO A 495 3.47 7.97 3.99
C PRO A 495 3.17 9.39 4.46
N ALA A 496 2.84 10.30 3.54
CA ALA A 496 2.49 11.68 3.85
C ALA A 496 1.16 11.76 4.59
N PHE A 497 0.17 10.97 4.18
CA PHE A 497 -1.11 10.88 4.88
C PHE A 497 -0.94 10.37 6.30
N LEU A 498 -0.12 9.34 6.53
CA LEU A 498 0.22 8.89 7.88
C LEU A 498 0.71 10.06 8.75
N MET A 499 1.63 10.88 8.23
CA MET A 499 2.17 12.01 8.97
C MET A 499 1.16 13.13 9.19
N LEU A 500 0.25 13.37 8.23
CA LEU A 500 -0.86 14.31 8.41
C LEU A 500 -1.86 13.83 9.48
N PHE A 501 -2.14 12.54 9.56
CA PHE A 501 -2.99 11.98 10.62
C PHE A 501 -2.29 11.95 11.98
N VAL A 502 -0.98 11.79 12.05
CA VAL A 502 -0.19 11.99 13.27
C VAL A 502 -0.26 13.46 13.71
N LEU A 503 -0.14 14.42 12.77
CA LEU A 503 -0.34 15.84 13.04
C LEU A 503 -1.77 16.11 13.55
N LEU A 504 -2.78 15.58 12.89
CA LEU A 504 -4.17 15.71 13.31
C LEU A 504 -4.38 15.20 14.74
N ALA A 505 -3.87 14.01 15.06
CA ALA A 505 -3.93 13.45 16.41
C ALA A 505 -3.21 14.34 17.44
N ALA A 506 -2.07 14.93 17.05
CA ALA A 506 -1.36 15.89 17.91
C ALA A 506 -2.17 17.16 18.15
N LEU A 507 -2.77 17.74 17.11
CA LEU A 507 -3.62 18.93 17.23
C LEU A 507 -4.88 18.64 18.07
N LEU A 508 -5.55 17.53 17.80
CA LEU A 508 -6.71 17.11 18.61
C LEU A 508 -6.35 16.95 20.09
N SER A 509 -5.14 16.48 20.41
CA SER A 509 -4.69 16.34 21.80
C SER A 509 -4.44 17.68 22.51
N HIS A 510 -4.30 18.78 21.76
CA HIS A 510 -4.20 20.13 22.33
C HIS A 510 -5.56 20.80 22.51
N VAL A 511 -6.52 20.49 21.62
CA VAL A 511 -7.86 21.09 21.62
C VAL A 511 -8.83 20.32 22.52
N LEU A 512 -8.79 19.00 22.43
CA LEU A 512 -9.67 18.15 23.23
C LEU A 512 -9.03 17.92 24.61
N GLU A 513 -9.74 18.35 25.65
CA GLU A 513 -9.28 18.04 27.01
C GLU A 513 -9.23 16.52 27.24
N PRO A 514 -8.25 16.03 28.05
CA PRO A 514 -8.11 14.60 28.38
C PRO A 514 -9.35 13.95 29.01
N ARG A 515 -10.37 14.72 29.28
CA ARG A 515 -11.64 14.28 29.91
C ARG A 515 -12.42 13.26 29.08
N LEU A 516 -12.23 13.27 27.73
CA LEU A 516 -12.86 12.33 26.81
C LEU A 516 -11.97 11.12 26.46
N ALA A 517 -10.74 11.09 26.97
CA ALA A 517 -9.76 10.11 26.53
C ALA A 517 -10.00 8.74 27.17
N LEU A 518 -10.17 7.73 26.31
CA LEU A 518 -9.99 6.32 26.69
C LEU A 518 -8.57 6.14 27.25
N GLY A 519 -8.41 5.32 28.31
CA GLY A 519 -7.08 4.96 28.77
C GLY A 519 -6.27 4.32 27.64
N ARG A 520 -4.97 4.60 27.57
CA ARG A 520 -4.05 4.20 26.49
C ARG A 520 -4.22 2.73 26.05
N THR A 521 -4.32 1.81 27.02
CA THR A 521 -4.47 0.37 26.72
C THR A 521 -5.79 0.08 26.00
N LYS A 522 -6.89 0.67 26.45
CA LYS A 522 -8.21 0.50 25.83
C LYS A 522 -8.22 1.10 24.42
N ALA A 523 -7.69 2.32 24.24
CA ALA A 523 -7.61 2.98 22.95
C ALA A 523 -6.85 2.14 21.91
N ARG A 524 -5.71 1.56 22.29
CA ARG A 524 -4.92 0.68 21.43
C ARG A 524 -5.66 -0.61 21.05
N THR A 525 -6.34 -1.24 22.03
CA THR A 525 -7.10 -2.46 21.79
C THR A 525 -8.27 -2.20 20.85
N VAL A 526 -9.00 -1.10 21.04
CA VAL A 526 -10.10 -0.69 20.16
C VAL A 526 -9.57 -0.40 18.75
N ALA A 527 -8.48 0.36 18.65
CA ALA A 527 -7.86 0.67 17.36
C ALA A 527 -7.42 -0.61 16.61
N LEU A 528 -6.79 -1.55 17.31
CA LEU A 528 -6.38 -2.82 16.72
C LEU A 528 -7.56 -3.63 16.23
N GLY A 529 -8.62 -3.76 17.05
CA GLY A 529 -9.83 -4.49 16.67
C GLY A 529 -10.53 -3.86 15.46
N THR A 530 -10.72 -2.53 15.47
CA THR A 530 -11.34 -1.80 14.35
C THR A 530 -10.52 -1.93 13.07
N ALA A 531 -9.20 -1.73 13.14
CA ALA A 531 -8.34 -1.80 11.97
C ALA A 531 -8.25 -3.23 11.41
N ALA A 532 -8.16 -4.25 12.27
CA ALA A 532 -8.16 -5.66 11.84
C ALA A 532 -9.49 -6.06 11.20
N ALA A 533 -10.61 -5.66 11.78
CA ALA A 533 -11.93 -5.91 11.19
C ALA A 533 -12.06 -5.21 9.82
N PHE A 534 -11.61 -3.96 9.72
CA PHE A 534 -11.62 -3.23 8.45
C PHE A 534 -10.72 -3.88 7.39
N GLY A 535 -9.52 -4.32 7.76
CA GLY A 535 -8.65 -5.08 6.88
C GLY A 535 -9.29 -6.38 6.39
N ALA A 536 -9.91 -7.17 7.29
CA ALA A 536 -10.61 -8.40 6.93
C ALA A 536 -11.80 -8.15 5.98
N VAL A 537 -12.61 -7.11 6.24
CA VAL A 537 -13.69 -6.68 5.34
C VAL A 537 -13.14 -6.32 3.96
N GLY A 538 -12.02 -5.59 3.91
CA GLY A 538 -11.35 -5.26 2.64
C GLY A 538 -10.97 -6.50 1.84
N ALA A 539 -10.41 -7.54 2.48
CA ALA A 539 -10.07 -8.80 1.82
C ALA A 539 -11.30 -9.54 1.28
N VAL A 540 -12.39 -9.59 2.07
CA VAL A 540 -13.67 -10.20 1.63
C VAL A 540 -14.24 -9.48 0.42
N LEU A 541 -14.25 -8.15 0.44
CA LEU A 541 -14.74 -7.35 -0.69
C LEU A 541 -13.87 -7.52 -1.93
N LEU A 542 -12.55 -7.60 -1.77
CA LEU A 542 -11.63 -7.87 -2.87
C LEU A 542 -11.90 -9.25 -3.49
N PHE A 543 -12.02 -10.28 -2.64
CA PHE A 543 -12.36 -11.63 -3.07
C PHE A 543 -13.69 -11.65 -3.84
N GLN A 544 -14.72 -11.00 -3.31
CA GLN A 544 -16.00 -10.89 -3.95
C GLN A 544 -15.89 -10.31 -5.36
N HIS A 545 -15.16 -9.20 -5.53
CA HIS A 545 -15.06 -8.54 -6.82
C HIS A 545 -14.33 -9.38 -7.87
N TYR A 546 -13.31 -10.13 -7.49
CA TYR A 546 -12.56 -10.95 -8.43
C TYR A 546 -13.20 -12.31 -8.71
N PHE A 547 -13.75 -12.97 -7.70
CA PHE A 547 -14.18 -14.37 -7.80
C PHE A 547 -15.70 -14.55 -7.92
N ILE A 548 -16.48 -13.62 -7.41
CA ILE A 548 -17.96 -13.73 -7.41
C ILE A 548 -18.57 -12.79 -8.45
N GLY A 549 -18.01 -11.64 -8.64
CA GLY A 549 -18.45 -10.62 -9.58
C GLY A 549 -18.75 -9.28 -8.91
N PRO A 550 -18.79 -8.20 -9.69
CA PRO A 550 -19.02 -6.89 -9.14
C PRO A 550 -20.48 -6.67 -8.88
N VAL A 551 -20.71 -6.06 -7.81
CA VAL A 551 -22.09 -5.84 -7.41
C VAL A 551 -22.54 -4.43 -7.63
N PHE A 552 -21.65 -3.46 -7.57
CA PHE A 552 -22.04 -2.07 -7.79
C PHE A 552 -20.89 -1.24 -8.38
N THR A 553 -21.08 -0.71 -9.56
CA THR A 553 -20.73 0.67 -9.84
C THR A 553 -21.90 1.54 -9.37
N ILE A 554 -21.82 2.11 -8.20
CA ILE A 554 -22.61 3.29 -7.91
C ILE A 554 -21.92 4.41 -8.70
N ARG A 555 -22.53 4.79 -9.81
CA ARG A 555 -22.21 6.04 -10.47
C ARG A 555 -22.84 7.17 -9.68
#